data_789a982621f40e5d6164279245b2c46f
#
_entry.id   789a982621f40e5d6164279245b2c46f
#
_cell.length_a   1.000
_cell.length_b   1.000
_cell.length_c   1.000
_cell.angle_alpha   90.00
_cell.angle_beta   90.00
_cell.angle_gamma   90.00
#
_symmetry.space_group_name_H-M   'P 1'
#
loop_
_entity.id
_entity.type
_entity.pdbx_description
1 polymer ?
#
loop_
_entity_poly.entity_id
_entity_poly.type
_entity_poly.pdbx_seq_one_letter_code
_entity_poly.pdbx_strand_id
1 'polypeptide(L)'
;MAFLLCASCACLSPTKHSLLAPSAAKPISRSTVSSILCFNRGPYLERFLSPTFSRIWSQKDNDTNELMNECNHRPYLGTWMDLGRKQFEITLAAVIFFLQLTSPVSGTVHEFWSIPSAEAVLYSPETKIPRTGELALRRAIPANTNMKAIQYSLEDISYLLRIPQRKPFGTMEGNVKKALKIATDEKESILSSIPVELREEGSVLYASLTDGKGGLKNLLESIKDKDADKVSVGLASSLDIVAQLELLQAPGLSFLLPEPYLNYPRLTGRAVAEFAIEKGDGSTFSPEAGGQSRNTITIQVVLDGYSAPLTAGNFAKLVADGAYNGVKLLSINQAIISDSAMGKAVGYSVPLEIMPSGQFEPLYKTTLNDGELPVLPLSVYGAVAMAHNEVSEEYSSPNQFFFYLYDKRNSGLGGISFEEGQFSVCGYTTVGRENLSQIKSGDVIRSAKLVEGQDRLILPKENSN
;
A
#
# COMPACT_ATOMS: atom_id res chain seq x y z
N MET A 1 -17.53 -13.80 -53.33
CA MET A 1 -18.08 -15.19 -53.43
C MET A 1 -18.19 -15.66 -51.98
N ALA A 2 -19.31 -15.50 -51.29
CA ALA A 2 -20.59 -16.23 -51.43
C ALA A 2 -20.33 -17.69 -51.06
N PHE A 3 -20.88 -18.32 -50.03
CA PHE A 3 -22.22 -18.58 -49.53
C PHE A 3 -22.01 -19.34 -48.21
N LEU A 4 -22.62 -19.10 -47.08
CA LEU A 4 -24.02 -19.24 -46.66
C LEU A 4 -24.43 -20.65 -46.19
N LEU A 5 -24.94 -20.69 -44.93
CA LEU A 5 -26.15 -21.36 -44.40
C LEU A 5 -26.03 -22.90 -44.15
N CYS A 6 -26.66 -23.54 -43.18
CA CYS A 6 -27.85 -23.40 -42.33
C CYS A 6 -27.84 -24.52 -41.30
N ALA A 7 -28.17 -24.32 -40.10
CA ALA A 7 -29.39 -24.64 -39.35
C ALA A 7 -30.00 -26.05 -39.48
N SER A 8 -30.25 -26.69 -38.32
CA SER A 8 -31.57 -27.20 -37.84
C SER A 8 -31.38 -28.30 -36.79
N CYS A 9 -31.83 -28.11 -35.61
CA CYS A 9 -33.04 -28.61 -34.95
C CYS A 9 -33.35 -30.09 -35.12
N ALA A 10 -33.43 -30.81 -33.99
CA ALA A 10 -34.62 -31.58 -33.61
C ALA A 10 -34.46 -32.30 -32.26
N CYS A 11 -35.35 -31.97 -31.39
CA CYS A 11 -36.01 -32.68 -30.31
C CYS A 11 -36.10 -34.20 -30.44
N LEU A 12 -36.09 -34.89 -29.28
CA LEU A 12 -37.11 -35.87 -28.87
C LEU A 12 -36.77 -36.44 -27.49
N SER A 13 -37.68 -36.28 -26.53
CA SER A 13 -37.93 -37.12 -25.34
C SER A 13 -39.10 -38.09 -25.70
N PRO A 14 -39.65 -38.93 -24.83
CA PRO A 14 -39.21 -39.58 -23.58
C PRO A 14 -39.58 -41.08 -23.55
N THR A 15 -39.12 -41.84 -22.53
CA THR A 15 -39.91 -43.06 -22.12
C THR A 15 -39.79 -43.31 -20.62
N LYS A 16 -40.95 -43.56 -20.03
CA LYS A 16 -41.28 -43.97 -18.68
C LYS A 16 -41.02 -45.45 -18.44
N HIS A 17 -40.80 -45.83 -17.20
CA HIS A 17 -41.42 -46.93 -16.42
C HIS A 17 -40.53 -47.16 -15.18
N SER A 18 -40.94 -47.48 -14.00
CA SER A 18 -42.17 -47.57 -13.19
C SER A 18 -41.75 -48.15 -11.84
N LEU A 19 -42.34 -47.59 -10.76
CA LEU A 19 -42.81 -48.28 -9.55
C LEU A 19 -41.85 -49.13 -8.69
N LEU A 20 -41.57 -48.66 -7.46
CA LEU A 20 -41.95 -49.35 -6.22
C LEU A 20 -41.56 -48.48 -4.99
N ALA A 21 -42.54 -48.08 -4.20
CA ALA A 21 -42.50 -47.69 -2.80
C ALA A 21 -43.37 -48.74 -2.02
N PRO A 22 -43.40 -48.71 -0.69
CA PRO A 22 -42.87 -47.87 0.35
C PRO A 22 -42.25 -48.62 1.55
N SER A 23 -41.50 -47.95 2.41
CA SER A 23 -41.41 -48.33 3.83
C SER A 23 -41.17 -47.13 4.71
N ALA A 24 -41.98 -47.06 5.77
CA ALA A 24 -42.08 -46.00 6.74
C ALA A 24 -40.82 -45.86 7.63
N ALA A 25 -40.41 -44.62 7.90
CA ALA A 25 -39.51 -44.31 9.02
C ALA A 25 -39.93 -42.97 9.65
N LYS A 26 -39.95 -42.99 10.95
CA LYS A 26 -40.45 -42.05 11.95
C LYS A 26 -39.73 -40.64 11.89
N PRO A 27 -40.37 -39.60 12.44
CA PRO A 27 -39.78 -38.26 12.47
C PRO A 27 -38.69 -38.19 13.54
N ILE A 28 -37.50 -37.78 13.16
CA ILE A 28 -36.41 -37.39 14.07
C ILE A 28 -36.52 -35.91 14.32
N SER A 29 -36.57 -35.57 15.62
CA SER A 29 -36.71 -34.24 16.20
C SER A 29 -35.66 -33.23 15.72
N ARG A 30 -36.13 -32.02 15.41
CA ARG A 30 -35.31 -30.83 15.31
C ARG A 30 -34.69 -30.49 16.68
N SER A 31 -33.47 -30.94 16.92
CA SER A 31 -32.61 -30.36 17.95
C SER A 31 -31.22 -30.96 17.79
N THR A 32 -30.37 -30.39 16.94
CA THR A 32 -28.90 -30.47 17.00
C THR A 32 -28.29 -29.94 15.67
N VAL A 33 -28.46 -28.65 15.40
CA VAL A 33 -27.59 -27.90 14.50
C VAL A 33 -27.47 -26.48 15.06
N SER A 34 -26.87 -26.36 16.26
CA SER A 34 -26.48 -25.06 16.85
C SER A 34 -25.28 -25.23 17.78
N SER A 35 -24.33 -26.06 17.44
CA SER A 35 -23.13 -26.20 18.27
C SER A 35 -21.90 -26.68 17.50
N ILE A 36 -21.64 -26.12 16.33
CA ILE A 36 -20.31 -26.21 15.69
C ILE A 36 -20.06 -24.89 14.98
N LEU A 37 -19.79 -23.83 15.72
CA LEU A 37 -19.07 -22.60 15.32
C LEU A 37 -18.76 -21.77 16.58
N CYS A 38 -18.38 -22.43 17.67
CA CYS A 38 -17.54 -21.81 18.70
C CYS A 38 -16.11 -22.23 18.44
N PHE A 39 -15.50 -21.63 17.43
CA PHE A 39 -14.06 -21.54 17.41
C PHE A 39 -13.67 -20.70 18.62
N ASN A 40 -13.00 -21.35 19.54
CA ASN A 40 -12.32 -20.74 20.67
C ASN A 40 -11.44 -19.62 20.14
N ARG A 41 -11.92 -18.37 20.19
CA ARG A 41 -11.12 -17.19 19.92
C ARG A 41 -10.13 -17.10 21.06
N GLY A 42 -8.94 -17.65 20.87
CA GLY A 42 -7.83 -17.42 21.78
C GLY A 42 -7.60 -15.90 21.87
N PRO A 43 -7.17 -15.39 23.02
CA PRO A 43 -6.98 -13.94 23.26
C PRO A 43 -6.01 -13.25 22.31
N TYR A 44 -5.33 -14.01 21.45
CA TYR A 44 -4.34 -13.53 20.49
C TYR A 44 -4.93 -12.85 19.24
N LEU A 45 -6.15 -13.18 18.82
CA LEU A 45 -6.68 -12.63 17.57
C LEU A 45 -7.28 -11.22 17.70
N GLU A 46 -7.69 -10.81 18.89
CA GLU A 46 -8.27 -9.47 19.12
C GLU A 46 -7.21 -8.37 19.23
N ARG A 47 -5.93 -8.73 19.43
CA ARG A 47 -4.83 -7.76 19.58
C ARG A 47 -4.15 -7.32 18.28
N PHE A 48 -4.52 -7.96 17.16
CA PHE A 48 -3.96 -7.61 15.85
C PHE A 48 -4.67 -6.44 15.16
N LEU A 49 -5.85 -6.12 15.63
CA LEU A 49 -6.66 -5.04 15.10
C LEU A 49 -6.42 -3.83 16.00
N SER A 50 -6.07 -2.70 15.40
CA SER A 50 -6.04 -1.43 16.10
C SER A 50 -7.38 -1.18 16.82
N PRO A 51 -7.43 -0.33 17.86
CA PRO A 51 -8.67 0.02 18.56
C PRO A 51 -9.78 0.50 17.63
N THR A 52 -9.44 1.06 16.48
CA THR A 52 -10.36 1.46 15.41
C THR A 52 -11.06 0.28 14.75
N PHE A 53 -10.34 -0.81 14.51
CA PHE A 53 -10.90 -2.01 13.89
C PHE A 53 -11.83 -2.76 14.83
N SER A 54 -11.54 -2.80 16.14
CA SER A 54 -12.41 -3.41 17.13
C SER A 54 -13.70 -2.61 17.40
N ARG A 55 -13.65 -1.26 17.31
CA ARG A 55 -14.82 -0.40 17.48
C ARG A 55 -15.88 -0.58 16.39
N ILE A 56 -15.46 -0.76 15.12
CA ILE A 56 -16.41 -0.95 14.02
C ILE A 56 -17.22 -2.25 14.18
N TRP A 57 -16.61 -3.29 14.74
CA TRP A 57 -17.32 -4.56 15.00
C TRP A 57 -18.20 -4.51 16.25
N SER A 58 -17.77 -3.83 17.31
CA SER A 58 -18.56 -3.64 18.53
C SER A 58 -19.80 -2.76 18.30
N GLN A 59 -19.70 -1.77 17.40
CA GLN A 59 -20.81 -0.88 17.08
C GLN A 59 -21.90 -1.58 16.23
N LYS A 60 -21.51 -2.56 15.40
CA LYS A 60 -22.45 -3.33 14.58
C LYS A 60 -23.28 -4.34 15.39
N ASP A 61 -22.71 -4.88 16.48
CA ASP A 61 -23.43 -5.79 17.38
C ASP A 61 -24.37 -5.04 18.35
N ASN A 62 -24.10 -3.76 18.64
CA ASN A 62 -24.96 -2.94 19.48
C ASN A 62 -26.21 -2.41 18.74
N ASP A 63 -26.10 -2.05 17.46
CA ASP A 63 -27.23 -1.55 16.67
C ASP A 63 -28.31 -2.62 16.40
N THR A 64 -27.95 -3.91 16.45
CA THR A 64 -28.93 -5.00 16.29
C THR A 64 -29.69 -5.36 17.60
N ASN A 65 -29.15 -4.97 18.75
CA ASN A 65 -29.81 -5.21 20.03
C ASN A 65 -30.73 -4.05 20.49
N GLU A 66 -30.50 -2.82 19.98
CA GLU A 66 -31.43 -1.70 20.28
C GLU A 66 -32.73 -1.75 19.50
N LEU A 67 -32.79 -2.43 18.36
CA LEU A 67 -34.01 -2.55 17.54
C LEU A 67 -35.03 -3.55 18.06
N MET A 68 -34.74 -4.30 19.12
CA MET A 68 -35.68 -5.27 19.71
C MET A 68 -36.33 -4.85 21.04
N ASN A 69 -36.00 -3.71 21.64
CA ASN A 69 -36.51 -3.30 22.96
C ASN A 69 -37.40 -2.05 22.98
N GLU A 70 -37.74 -1.45 21.85
CA GLU A 70 -38.67 -0.31 21.81
C GLU A 70 -40.08 -0.67 21.31
N CYS A 71 -40.74 -1.57 22.02
CA CYS A 71 -42.19 -1.69 21.95
C CYS A 71 -42.74 -1.73 23.37
N ASN A 72 -42.74 -0.60 24.10
CA ASN A 72 -43.69 -0.34 25.16
C ASN A 72 -43.70 1.12 25.66
N HIS A 73 -44.77 1.81 25.29
CA HIS A 73 -45.43 2.94 25.96
C HIS A 73 -44.61 3.99 26.74
N ARG A 74 -44.57 5.22 26.20
CA ARG A 74 -44.85 6.45 26.97
C ARG A 74 -45.22 7.64 26.05
N PRO A 75 -45.97 8.65 26.58
CA PRO A 75 -46.79 9.54 25.75
C PRO A 75 -46.07 10.81 25.30
N TYR A 76 -46.53 11.32 24.17
CA TYR A 76 -46.20 12.58 23.53
C TYR A 76 -46.25 13.80 24.44
N LEU A 77 -45.10 14.38 24.80
CA LEU A 77 -45.01 15.78 25.26
C LEU A 77 -43.65 16.45 25.06
N GLY A 78 -42.73 15.89 24.26
CA GLY A 78 -41.37 16.44 24.05
C GLY A 78 -41.07 17.06 22.70
N THR A 79 -41.91 16.85 21.70
CA THR A 79 -41.58 17.12 20.28
C THR A 79 -41.75 18.56 19.80
N TRP A 80 -42.42 19.42 20.57
CA TRP A 80 -42.68 20.82 20.18
C TRP A 80 -41.52 21.79 20.52
N MET A 81 -40.72 21.48 21.53
CA MET A 81 -39.58 22.36 21.91
C MET A 81 -38.34 22.16 21.03
N ASP A 82 -38.11 20.96 20.52
CA ASP A 82 -36.93 20.71 19.64
C ASP A 82 -37.16 21.22 18.21
N LEU A 83 -38.40 21.25 17.72
CA LEU A 83 -38.69 21.82 16.40
C LEU A 83 -38.49 23.35 16.39
N GLY A 84 -38.87 24.01 17.50
CA GLY A 84 -38.68 25.45 17.68
C GLY A 84 -37.21 25.86 17.72
N ARG A 85 -36.36 25.05 18.34
CA ARG A 85 -34.91 25.32 18.45
C ARG A 85 -34.18 25.17 17.12
N LYS A 86 -34.46 24.14 16.34
CA LYS A 86 -33.89 23.94 14.99
C LYS A 86 -34.36 25.02 14.01
N GLN A 87 -35.61 25.47 14.08
CA GLN A 87 -36.12 26.56 13.25
C GLN A 87 -35.42 27.88 13.61
N PHE A 88 -35.13 28.14 14.90
CA PHE A 88 -34.45 29.33 15.35
C PHE A 88 -32.98 29.38 14.92
N GLU A 89 -32.29 28.25 14.94
CA GLU A 89 -30.89 28.14 14.47
C GLU A 89 -30.79 28.35 12.95
N ILE A 90 -31.73 27.81 12.19
CA ILE A 90 -31.77 27.98 10.73
C ILE A 90 -32.10 29.44 10.36
N THR A 91 -33.02 30.09 11.06
CA THR A 91 -33.37 31.51 10.83
C THR A 91 -32.21 32.44 11.23
N LEU A 92 -31.52 32.15 12.34
CA LEU A 92 -30.35 32.92 12.76
C LEU A 92 -29.21 32.82 11.77
N ALA A 93 -28.93 31.62 11.24
CA ALA A 93 -27.90 31.42 10.21
C ALA A 93 -28.24 32.15 8.90
N ALA A 94 -29.53 32.13 8.49
CA ALA A 94 -29.97 32.87 7.31
C ALA A 94 -29.88 34.40 7.49
N VAL A 95 -30.20 34.91 8.65
CA VAL A 95 -30.10 36.36 8.96
C VAL A 95 -28.63 36.81 8.98
N ILE A 96 -27.73 36.02 9.54
CA ILE A 96 -26.28 36.31 9.53
C ILE A 96 -25.74 36.29 8.10
N PHE A 97 -26.19 35.34 7.27
CA PHE A 97 -25.80 35.25 5.86
C PHE A 97 -26.30 36.45 5.02
N PHE A 98 -27.54 36.91 5.28
CA PHE A 98 -28.10 38.09 4.62
C PHE A 98 -27.47 39.41 5.08
N LEU A 99 -27.09 39.53 6.37
CA LEU A 99 -26.37 40.71 6.87
C LEU A 99 -24.96 40.87 6.30
N GLN A 100 -24.32 39.76 5.88
CA GLN A 100 -23.02 39.82 5.20
C GLN A 100 -23.13 40.25 3.74
N LEU A 101 -24.31 40.10 3.10
CA LEU A 101 -24.53 40.50 1.69
C LEU A 101 -24.90 41.97 1.50
N THR A 102 -25.23 42.71 2.58
CA THR A 102 -25.75 44.10 2.46
C THR A 102 -24.81 45.17 3.00
N SER A 103 -23.58 44.84 3.38
CA SER A 103 -22.60 45.85 3.79
C SER A 103 -21.81 46.41 2.62
N PRO A 104 -21.99 47.68 2.23
CA PRO A 104 -21.14 48.32 1.23
C PRO A 104 -19.83 48.72 1.91
N VAL A 105 -18.82 47.80 1.87
CA VAL A 105 -17.44 48.19 2.22
C VAL A 105 -16.69 48.46 0.94
N SER A 106 -16.70 49.75 0.57
CA SER A 106 -15.73 50.31 -0.36
C SER A 106 -14.37 50.41 0.34
N GLY A 107 -13.35 49.75 -0.19
CA GLY A 107 -11.96 49.96 0.19
C GLY A 107 -11.15 48.71 0.39
N THR A 108 -10.38 48.38 -0.63
CA THR A 108 -9.08 47.64 -0.57
C THR A 108 -8.97 46.46 0.43
N VAL A 109 -9.51 45.30 0.04
CA VAL A 109 -9.06 44.02 0.55
C VAL A 109 -8.93 43.05 -0.62
N HIS A 110 -7.95 43.28 -1.47
CA HIS A 110 -7.35 42.25 -2.30
C HIS A 110 -6.25 41.63 -1.45
N GLU A 111 -6.47 40.47 -0.90
CA GLU A 111 -5.47 39.46 -0.51
C GLU A 111 -5.81 38.64 0.74
N PHE A 112 -7.02 38.26 1.04
CA PHE A 112 -7.19 37.39 2.22
C PHE A 112 -8.32 36.36 2.15
N TRP A 113 -8.71 35.84 1.00
CA TRP A 113 -9.64 34.68 0.96
C TRP A 113 -9.45 33.83 -0.29
N SER A 114 -8.24 33.34 -0.53
CA SER A 114 -8.10 32.12 -1.30
C SER A 114 -8.07 30.95 -0.30
N ILE A 115 -9.23 30.50 0.12
CA ILE A 115 -9.35 29.15 0.68
C ILE A 115 -8.91 28.23 -0.46
N PRO A 116 -7.77 27.49 -0.33
CA PRO A 116 -7.43 26.53 -1.34
C PRO A 116 -8.61 25.55 -1.40
N SER A 117 -9.24 25.42 -2.55
CA SER A 117 -10.33 24.48 -2.71
C SER A 117 -9.81 23.09 -2.30
N ALA A 118 -10.62 22.29 -1.64
CA ALA A 118 -10.26 20.92 -1.25
C ALA A 118 -9.79 20.10 -2.46
N GLU A 119 -10.18 20.46 -3.67
CA GLU A 119 -9.66 19.92 -4.92
C GLU A 119 -8.16 20.19 -5.12
N ALA A 120 -7.65 21.38 -4.75
CA ALA A 120 -6.24 21.71 -4.90
C ALA A 120 -5.36 20.85 -3.98
N VAL A 121 -5.84 20.50 -2.78
CA VAL A 121 -5.14 19.62 -1.83
C VAL A 121 -5.11 18.17 -2.36
N LEU A 122 -6.19 17.71 -3.00
CA LEU A 122 -6.28 16.37 -3.59
C LEU A 122 -5.40 16.19 -4.85
N TYR A 123 -4.98 17.27 -5.48
CA TYR A 123 -4.15 17.26 -6.69
C TYR A 123 -2.70 17.67 -6.46
N SER A 124 -2.28 17.97 -5.23
CA SER A 124 -0.87 18.19 -4.94
C SER A 124 -0.08 16.90 -5.23
N PRO A 125 1.04 16.98 -5.96
CA PRO A 125 1.92 15.82 -6.19
C PRO A 125 2.37 15.16 -4.89
N GLU A 126 2.52 15.94 -3.83
CA GLU A 126 2.97 15.51 -2.51
C GLU A 126 1.94 14.64 -1.76
N THR A 127 0.64 14.80 -2.08
CA THR A 127 -0.44 14.02 -1.45
C THR A 127 -0.90 12.82 -2.26
N LYS A 128 -0.31 12.57 -3.44
CA LYS A 128 -0.67 11.42 -4.27
C LYS A 128 -0.05 10.14 -3.70
N ILE A 129 -0.89 9.27 -3.15
CA ILE A 129 -0.47 7.94 -2.71
C ILE A 129 0.07 7.16 -3.92
N PRO A 130 1.26 6.54 -3.82
CA PRO A 130 1.76 5.64 -4.84
C PRO A 130 0.77 4.50 -5.09
N ARG A 131 0.52 4.19 -6.36
CA ARG A 131 -0.42 3.10 -6.70
C ARG A 131 0.22 1.72 -6.68
N THR A 132 1.54 1.66 -6.74
CA THR A 132 2.32 0.41 -6.77
C THR A 132 3.50 0.50 -5.82
N GLY A 133 3.96 -0.67 -5.36
CA GLY A 133 5.13 -0.76 -4.49
C GLY A 133 6.40 -0.21 -5.16
N GLU A 134 6.55 -0.43 -6.47
CA GLU A 134 7.69 0.07 -7.23
C GLU A 134 7.74 1.61 -7.24
N LEU A 135 6.56 2.25 -7.35
CA LEU A 135 6.48 3.70 -7.29
C LEU A 135 6.76 4.24 -5.89
N ALA A 136 6.24 3.56 -4.85
CA ALA A 136 6.53 3.90 -3.46
C ALA A 136 8.04 3.79 -3.18
N LEU A 137 8.65 2.68 -3.56
CA LEU A 137 10.08 2.46 -3.44
C LEU A 137 10.90 3.52 -4.19
N ARG A 138 10.54 3.85 -5.43
CA ARG A 138 11.24 4.89 -6.20
C ARG A 138 11.21 6.24 -5.48
N ARG A 139 10.07 6.62 -4.93
CA ARG A 139 9.93 7.87 -4.17
C ARG A 139 10.72 7.88 -2.87
N ALA A 140 10.91 6.73 -2.25
CA ALA A 140 11.65 6.57 -1.00
C ALA A 140 13.17 6.75 -1.11
N ILE A 141 13.76 6.70 -2.31
CA ILE A 141 15.21 6.89 -2.48
C ILE A 141 15.59 8.32 -2.06
N PRO A 142 16.53 8.53 -1.11
CA PRO A 142 16.99 9.87 -0.70
C PRO A 142 17.98 10.44 -1.71
N ALA A 143 17.47 10.94 -2.85
CA ALA A 143 18.30 11.48 -3.92
C ALA A 143 18.37 13.02 -3.88
N ASN A 144 19.27 13.56 -4.70
CA ASN A 144 19.42 14.99 -4.95
C ASN A 144 18.07 15.65 -5.34
N THR A 145 17.79 16.86 -4.86
CA THR A 145 16.55 17.59 -5.11
C THR A 145 16.26 17.80 -6.60
N ASN A 146 17.29 18.00 -7.42
CA ASN A 146 17.15 18.14 -8.86
C ASN A 146 16.71 16.83 -9.52
N MET A 147 17.26 15.68 -9.08
CA MET A 147 16.80 14.37 -9.54
C MET A 147 15.36 14.11 -9.12
N LYS A 148 14.96 14.45 -7.90
CA LYS A 148 13.57 14.36 -7.45
C LYS A 148 12.63 15.23 -8.28
N ALA A 149 13.04 16.43 -8.66
CA ALA A 149 12.24 17.31 -9.52
C ALA A 149 12.07 16.72 -10.94
N ILE A 150 13.11 16.06 -11.49
CA ILE A 150 13.01 15.31 -12.74
C ILE A 150 12.03 14.14 -12.57
N GLN A 151 12.19 13.33 -11.53
CA GLN A 151 11.32 12.19 -11.22
C GLN A 151 9.85 12.60 -11.16
N TYR A 152 9.51 13.60 -10.35
CA TYR A 152 8.12 14.06 -10.21
C TYR A 152 7.53 14.57 -11.53
N SER A 153 8.32 15.29 -12.33
CA SER A 153 7.88 15.75 -13.65
C SER A 153 7.54 14.59 -14.59
N LEU A 154 8.30 13.49 -14.52
CA LEU A 154 8.03 12.27 -15.31
C LEU A 154 6.85 11.46 -14.75
N GLU A 155 6.74 11.32 -13.42
CA GLU A 155 5.62 10.63 -12.78
C GLU A 155 4.27 11.29 -13.10
N ASP A 156 4.21 12.62 -13.22
CA ASP A 156 3.02 13.32 -13.66
C ASP A 156 2.57 12.89 -15.06
N ILE A 157 3.50 12.59 -15.96
CA ILE A 157 3.17 12.06 -17.29
C ILE A 157 2.49 10.70 -17.17
N SER A 158 2.95 9.84 -16.27
CA SER A 158 2.31 8.54 -15.98
C SER A 158 0.85 8.70 -15.55
N TYR A 159 0.53 9.75 -14.78
CA TYR A 159 -0.83 10.07 -14.40
C TYR A 159 -1.66 10.56 -15.60
N LEU A 160 -1.11 11.48 -16.40
CA LEU A 160 -1.78 12.06 -17.57
C LEU A 160 -2.08 11.02 -18.66
N LEU A 161 -1.21 10.00 -18.82
CA LEU A 161 -1.43 8.87 -19.75
C LEU A 161 -2.68 8.02 -19.40
N ARG A 162 -3.13 8.04 -18.15
CA ARG A 162 -4.28 7.25 -17.69
C ARG A 162 -5.63 7.94 -17.95
N ILE A 163 -5.63 9.21 -18.36
CA ILE A 163 -6.87 9.91 -18.67
C ILE A 163 -7.51 9.22 -19.89
N PRO A 164 -8.74 8.66 -19.75
CA PRO A 164 -9.31 7.78 -20.77
C PRO A 164 -9.71 8.49 -22.04
N GLN A 165 -10.02 9.78 -21.95
CA GLN A 165 -10.45 10.61 -23.09
C GLN A 165 -9.25 11.23 -23.81
N ARG A 166 -9.36 12.49 -24.21
CA ARG A 166 -8.28 13.20 -24.89
C ARG A 166 -7.07 13.38 -24.00
N LYS A 167 -5.97 12.67 -24.30
CA LYS A 167 -4.71 12.77 -23.56
C LYS A 167 -4.09 14.15 -23.72
N PRO A 168 -3.64 14.79 -22.62
CA PRO A 168 -3.08 16.14 -22.64
C PRO A 168 -1.59 16.15 -23.05
N PHE A 169 -1.30 15.80 -24.31
CA PHE A 169 0.08 15.72 -24.81
C PHE A 169 0.87 17.03 -24.65
N GLY A 170 0.21 18.20 -24.73
CA GLY A 170 0.89 19.49 -24.50
C GLY A 170 1.41 19.66 -23.08
N THR A 171 0.66 19.18 -22.07
CA THR A 171 1.11 19.18 -20.67
C THR A 171 2.25 18.17 -20.46
N MET A 172 2.13 16.98 -21.07
CA MET A 172 3.22 15.98 -21.02
C MET A 172 4.50 16.52 -21.65
N GLU A 173 4.40 17.22 -22.78
CA GLU A 173 5.54 17.88 -23.44
C GLU A 173 6.18 18.92 -22.52
N GLY A 174 5.39 19.73 -21.83
CA GLY A 174 5.85 20.69 -20.84
C GLY A 174 6.65 20.03 -19.72
N ASN A 175 6.14 18.91 -19.19
CA ASN A 175 6.80 18.15 -18.11
C ASN A 175 8.15 17.56 -18.56
N VAL A 176 8.25 16.98 -19.77
CA VAL A 176 9.53 16.47 -20.28
C VAL A 176 10.51 17.61 -20.55
N LYS A 177 10.05 18.75 -21.12
CA LYS A 177 10.91 19.92 -21.31
C LYS A 177 11.45 20.45 -19.99
N LYS A 178 10.62 20.49 -18.94
CA LYS A 178 11.04 20.86 -17.57
C LYS A 178 12.12 19.89 -17.06
N ALA A 179 11.88 18.57 -17.16
CA ALA A 179 12.83 17.55 -16.75
C ALA A 179 14.17 17.67 -17.53
N LEU A 180 14.10 17.85 -18.84
CA LEU A 180 15.28 18.01 -19.70
C LEU A 180 16.05 19.28 -19.37
N LYS A 181 15.36 20.39 -19.09
CA LYS A 181 15.99 21.64 -18.66
C LYS A 181 16.75 21.44 -17.36
N ILE A 182 16.12 20.86 -16.33
CA ILE A 182 16.78 20.58 -15.04
C ILE A 182 17.99 19.66 -15.26
N ALA A 183 17.84 18.59 -16.04
CA ALA A 183 18.95 17.70 -16.34
C ALA A 183 20.12 18.43 -17.00
N THR A 184 19.85 19.38 -17.92
CA THR A 184 20.90 20.13 -18.63
C THR A 184 21.55 21.20 -17.76
N ASP A 185 20.75 22.01 -17.07
CA ASP A 185 21.23 23.16 -16.30
C ASP A 185 21.96 22.70 -15.02
N GLU A 186 21.52 21.61 -14.40
CA GLU A 186 21.99 21.11 -13.11
C GLU A 186 22.89 19.85 -13.23
N LYS A 187 23.46 19.61 -14.41
CA LYS A 187 24.32 18.44 -14.67
C LYS A 187 25.41 18.24 -13.63
N GLU A 188 26.14 19.32 -13.31
CA GLU A 188 27.25 19.24 -12.36
C GLU A 188 26.77 18.93 -10.93
N SER A 189 25.67 19.51 -10.51
CA SER A 189 25.03 19.23 -9.22
C SER A 189 24.59 17.77 -9.11
N ILE A 190 23.99 17.23 -10.17
CA ILE A 190 23.52 15.85 -10.24
C ILE A 190 24.70 14.88 -10.17
N LEU A 191 25.76 15.09 -10.96
CA LEU A 191 26.91 14.20 -11.00
C LEU A 191 27.81 14.33 -9.78
N SER A 192 27.95 15.52 -9.19
CA SER A 192 28.75 15.72 -7.99
C SER A 192 28.16 15.07 -6.74
N SER A 193 26.85 14.84 -6.71
CA SER A 193 26.17 14.13 -5.61
C SER A 193 26.40 12.60 -5.63
N ILE A 194 27.00 12.08 -6.69
CA ILE A 194 27.40 10.66 -6.80
C ILE A 194 28.80 10.49 -6.21
N PRO A 195 29.05 9.47 -5.36
CA PRO A 195 30.38 9.12 -4.86
C PRO A 195 31.41 9.00 -5.99
N VAL A 196 32.67 9.39 -5.70
CA VAL A 196 33.73 9.45 -6.71
C VAL A 196 33.92 8.12 -7.44
N GLU A 197 33.82 7.03 -6.70
CA GLU A 197 34.00 5.65 -7.18
C GLU A 197 32.92 5.22 -8.18
N LEU A 198 31.70 5.79 -8.08
CA LEU A 198 30.54 5.46 -8.91
C LEU A 198 30.25 6.53 -9.99
N ARG A 199 31.08 7.58 -10.04
CA ARG A 199 30.82 8.75 -10.92
C ARG A 199 30.97 8.42 -12.42
N GLU A 200 31.78 7.46 -12.77
CA GLU A 200 31.91 7.02 -14.18
C GLU A 200 30.61 6.34 -14.63
N GLU A 201 30.09 5.39 -13.83
CA GLU A 201 28.80 4.74 -14.05
C GLU A 201 27.66 5.77 -14.09
N GLY A 202 27.64 6.70 -13.13
CA GLY A 202 26.68 7.80 -13.10
C GLY A 202 26.71 8.67 -14.36
N SER A 203 27.88 8.92 -14.92
CA SER A 203 28.01 9.68 -16.16
C SER A 203 27.43 8.95 -17.36
N VAL A 204 27.59 7.64 -17.44
CA VAL A 204 27.01 6.79 -18.50
C VAL A 204 25.47 6.77 -18.38
N LEU A 205 24.95 6.59 -17.17
CA LEU A 205 23.51 6.63 -16.92
C LEU A 205 22.92 8.01 -17.21
N TYR A 206 23.64 9.07 -16.85
CA TYR A 206 23.23 10.44 -17.15
C TYR A 206 23.15 10.70 -18.68
N ALA A 207 24.14 10.24 -19.44
CA ALA A 207 24.09 10.33 -20.89
C ALA A 207 22.93 9.51 -21.47
N SER A 208 22.65 8.35 -20.90
CA SER A 208 21.49 7.53 -21.26
C SER A 208 20.16 8.22 -20.94
N LEU A 209 20.06 8.95 -19.80
CA LEU A 209 18.89 9.72 -19.45
C LEU A 209 18.63 10.86 -20.43
N THR A 210 19.64 11.56 -20.87
CA THR A 210 19.47 12.73 -21.77
C THR A 210 19.28 12.33 -23.22
N ASP A 211 20.18 11.48 -23.75
CA ASP A 211 20.34 11.19 -25.18
C ASP A 211 20.08 9.73 -25.57
N GLY A 212 19.91 8.82 -24.60
CA GLY A 212 19.68 7.40 -24.87
C GLY A 212 18.34 7.11 -25.54
N LYS A 213 18.18 5.89 -26.08
CA LYS A 213 16.93 5.43 -26.71
C LYS A 213 15.73 5.46 -25.75
N GLY A 214 15.94 5.30 -24.46
CA GLY A 214 14.92 5.43 -23.40
C GLY A 214 15.00 6.77 -22.66
N GLY A 215 15.76 7.74 -23.17
CA GLY A 215 16.03 9.01 -22.51
C GLY A 215 14.97 10.09 -22.83
N LEU A 216 15.17 11.25 -22.18
CA LEU A 216 14.22 12.36 -22.21
C LEU A 216 14.01 12.95 -23.62
N LYS A 217 15.03 13.00 -24.47
CA LYS A 217 14.88 13.52 -25.85
C LYS A 217 13.99 12.62 -26.69
N ASN A 218 14.19 11.31 -26.61
CA ASN A 218 13.38 10.33 -27.33
C ASN A 218 11.91 10.32 -26.80
N LEU A 219 11.74 10.43 -25.48
CA LEU A 219 10.42 10.58 -24.86
C LEU A 219 9.70 11.84 -25.39
N LEU A 220 10.41 12.96 -25.53
CA LEU A 220 9.87 14.20 -26.07
C LEU A 220 9.39 14.03 -27.53
N GLU A 221 10.13 13.31 -28.36
CA GLU A 221 9.72 13.00 -29.74
C GLU A 221 8.47 12.13 -29.78
N SER A 222 8.43 11.06 -28.96
CA SER A 222 7.24 10.20 -28.85
C SER A 222 5.98 10.96 -28.43
N ILE A 223 6.11 11.97 -27.55
CA ILE A 223 4.99 12.84 -27.14
C ILE A 223 4.54 13.74 -28.30
N LYS A 224 5.48 14.29 -29.08
CA LYS A 224 5.15 15.11 -30.27
C LYS A 224 4.43 14.30 -31.34
N ASP A 225 4.81 13.04 -31.52
CA ASP A 225 4.15 12.09 -32.40
C ASP A 225 2.74 11.69 -31.89
N LYS A 226 2.40 12.02 -30.64
CA LYS A 226 1.14 11.67 -29.95
C LYS A 226 0.87 10.17 -29.88
N ASP A 227 1.92 9.36 -29.86
CA ASP A 227 1.87 7.92 -29.74
C ASP A 227 1.93 7.53 -28.26
N ALA A 228 0.75 7.23 -27.67
CA ALA A 228 0.63 6.95 -26.24
C ALA A 228 1.39 5.69 -25.81
N ASP A 229 1.51 4.70 -26.69
CA ASP A 229 2.20 3.44 -26.38
C ASP A 229 3.71 3.66 -26.34
N LYS A 230 4.27 4.35 -27.32
CA LYS A 230 5.70 4.76 -27.31
C LYS A 230 6.00 5.68 -26.13
N VAL A 231 5.11 6.63 -25.80
CA VAL A 231 5.27 7.47 -24.60
C VAL A 231 5.29 6.64 -23.34
N SER A 232 4.43 5.63 -23.21
CA SER A 232 4.41 4.74 -22.03
C SER A 232 5.69 3.95 -21.88
N VAL A 233 6.20 3.37 -22.95
CA VAL A 233 7.47 2.61 -22.95
C VAL A 233 8.67 3.52 -22.68
N GLY A 234 8.77 4.66 -23.38
CA GLY A 234 9.85 5.63 -23.17
C GLY A 234 9.85 6.22 -21.76
N LEU A 235 8.67 6.49 -21.21
CA LEU A 235 8.51 6.97 -19.84
C LEU A 235 9.00 5.94 -18.81
N ALA A 236 8.61 4.67 -18.97
CA ALA A 236 9.08 3.59 -18.09
C ALA A 236 10.61 3.51 -18.10
N SER A 237 11.22 3.48 -19.29
CA SER A 237 12.67 3.46 -19.44
C SER A 237 13.34 4.70 -18.82
N SER A 238 12.82 5.91 -19.04
CA SER A 238 13.36 7.13 -18.45
C SER A 238 13.30 7.10 -16.91
N LEU A 239 12.18 6.62 -16.34
CA LEU A 239 12.02 6.49 -14.89
C LEU A 239 12.94 5.42 -14.28
N ASP A 240 13.23 4.35 -15.02
CA ASP A 240 14.18 3.33 -14.55
C ASP A 240 15.61 3.87 -14.53
N ILE A 241 16.02 4.64 -15.54
CA ILE A 241 17.33 5.32 -15.53
C ILE A 241 17.42 6.33 -14.40
N VAL A 242 16.36 7.12 -14.16
CA VAL A 242 16.28 8.05 -13.01
C VAL A 242 16.47 7.30 -11.70
N ALA A 243 15.77 6.18 -11.50
CA ALA A 243 15.89 5.40 -10.28
C ALA A 243 17.31 4.83 -10.06
N GLN A 244 17.99 4.39 -11.14
CA GLN A 244 19.36 3.93 -11.06
C GLN A 244 20.32 5.07 -10.67
N LEU A 245 20.18 6.27 -11.26
CA LEU A 245 20.95 7.45 -10.88
C LEU A 245 20.71 7.85 -9.42
N GLU A 246 19.45 7.84 -8.97
CA GLU A 246 19.09 8.12 -7.58
C GLU A 246 19.72 7.12 -6.61
N LEU A 247 19.76 5.84 -6.95
CA LEU A 247 20.42 4.81 -6.14
C LEU A 247 21.93 5.05 -6.03
N LEU A 248 22.60 5.51 -7.10
CA LEU A 248 24.01 5.89 -7.05
C LEU A 248 24.25 7.12 -6.16
N GLN A 249 23.27 8.03 -6.03
CA GLN A 249 23.34 9.19 -5.15
C GLN A 249 23.07 8.84 -3.68
N ALA A 250 22.53 7.66 -3.39
CA ALA A 250 22.15 7.20 -2.07
C ALA A 250 22.91 5.92 -1.65
N PRO A 251 24.24 6.02 -1.42
CA PRO A 251 25.06 4.86 -1.03
C PRO A 251 24.75 4.31 0.36
N GLY A 252 23.95 5.04 1.17
CA GLY A 252 23.58 4.68 2.52
C GLY A 252 22.46 5.54 3.06
N LEU A 253 22.33 5.60 4.38
CA LEU A 253 21.30 6.42 5.05
C LEU A 253 21.61 7.90 4.86
N SER A 254 20.57 8.71 4.67
CA SER A 254 20.65 10.17 4.56
C SER A 254 20.63 10.89 5.91
N PHE A 255 20.47 10.14 7.01
CA PHE A 255 20.39 10.65 8.37
C PHE A 255 21.20 9.76 9.34
N LEU A 256 21.46 10.30 10.55
CA LEU A 256 22.14 9.56 11.59
C LEU A 256 21.11 8.88 12.50
N LEU A 257 21.28 7.58 12.71
CA LEU A 257 20.47 6.86 13.69
C LEU A 257 20.81 7.33 15.10
N PRO A 258 19.80 7.54 15.97
CA PRO A 258 20.02 7.83 17.38
C PRO A 258 20.84 6.71 18.05
N GLU A 259 21.74 7.07 18.95
CA GLU A 259 22.67 6.14 19.61
C GLU A 259 22.01 4.88 20.22
N PRO A 260 20.85 5.00 20.92
CA PRO A 260 20.17 3.81 21.49
C PRO A 260 19.76 2.77 20.45
N TYR A 261 19.61 3.18 19.19
CA TYR A 261 19.12 2.30 18.10
C TYR A 261 20.28 1.64 17.33
N LEU A 262 21.52 2.00 17.57
CA LEU A 262 22.69 1.38 16.97
C LEU A 262 22.88 -0.10 17.37
N ASN A 263 22.21 -0.51 18.46
CA ASN A 263 22.21 -1.89 18.94
C ASN A 263 21.18 -2.81 18.25
N TYR A 264 20.44 -2.29 17.27
CA TYR A 264 19.53 -3.08 16.46
C TYR A 264 20.15 -3.44 15.10
N PRO A 265 19.74 -4.57 14.49
CA PRO A 265 20.02 -4.81 13.07
C PRO A 265 19.49 -3.66 12.22
N ARG A 266 20.23 -3.25 11.22
CA ARG A 266 19.82 -2.17 10.33
C ARG A 266 20.19 -2.44 8.89
N LEU A 267 19.33 -2.05 7.98
CA LEU A 267 19.57 -2.10 6.54
C LEU A 267 19.91 -0.69 6.05
N THR A 268 21.08 -0.50 5.44
CA THR A 268 21.57 0.83 5.02
C THR A 268 21.31 1.13 3.54
N GLY A 269 20.35 0.47 2.95
CA GLY A 269 19.98 0.60 1.55
C GLY A 269 18.84 -0.34 1.24
N ARG A 270 18.86 -0.99 0.09
CA ARG A 270 17.83 -1.96 -0.29
C ARG A 270 18.33 -3.38 -0.22
N ALA A 271 17.39 -4.28 0.03
CA ALA A 271 17.58 -5.70 -0.05
C ALA A 271 16.36 -6.35 -0.71
N VAL A 272 16.54 -7.55 -1.26
CA VAL A 272 15.46 -8.34 -1.87
C VAL A 272 15.33 -9.65 -1.11
N ALA A 273 14.15 -9.88 -0.56
CA ALA A 273 13.77 -11.14 0.08
C ALA A 273 12.87 -11.94 -0.86
N GLU A 274 13.20 -13.21 -1.09
CA GLU A 274 12.43 -14.14 -1.88
C GLU A 274 11.75 -15.17 -0.98
N PHE A 275 10.45 -15.37 -1.18
CA PHE A 275 9.62 -16.32 -0.46
C PHE A 275 9.06 -17.37 -1.42
N ALA A 276 9.26 -18.64 -1.12
CA ALA A 276 8.55 -19.75 -1.74
C ALA A 276 7.39 -20.15 -0.82
N ILE A 277 6.15 -19.99 -1.28
CA ILE A 277 4.94 -20.29 -0.50
C ILE A 277 4.26 -21.52 -1.11
N GLU A 278 3.94 -22.49 -0.25
CA GLU A 278 3.30 -23.75 -0.61
C GLU A 278 1.89 -23.83 -0.02
N LYS A 279 0.96 -24.42 -0.78
CA LYS A 279 -0.40 -24.68 -0.32
C LYS A 279 -0.42 -25.69 0.84
N GLY A 280 -1.04 -25.31 1.96
CA GLY A 280 -1.14 -26.14 3.15
C GLY A 280 -2.18 -27.27 3.05
N ASP A 281 -3.17 -27.13 2.15
CA ASP A 281 -4.27 -28.09 1.96
C ASP A 281 -4.05 -29.04 0.77
N GLY A 282 -2.87 -29.01 0.13
CA GLY A 282 -2.54 -29.80 -1.05
C GLY A 282 -3.20 -29.32 -2.34
N SER A 283 -3.92 -28.19 -2.31
CA SER A 283 -4.45 -27.53 -3.51
C SER A 283 -3.33 -26.88 -4.33
N THR A 284 -3.68 -26.26 -5.44
CA THR A 284 -2.72 -25.56 -6.30
C THR A 284 -3.08 -24.08 -6.44
N PHE A 285 -2.09 -23.27 -6.70
CA PHE A 285 -2.29 -21.90 -7.14
C PHE A 285 -2.80 -21.88 -8.59
N SER A 286 -3.69 -20.95 -8.89
CA SER A 286 -4.17 -20.76 -10.26
C SER A 286 -3.01 -20.37 -11.17
N PRO A 287 -2.95 -20.94 -12.38
CA PRO A 287 -1.87 -20.63 -13.30
C PRO A 287 -1.96 -19.17 -13.76
N GLU A 288 -0.81 -18.55 -13.91
CA GLU A 288 -0.70 -17.35 -14.74
C GLU A 288 -1.10 -17.68 -16.18
N ALA A 289 -1.46 -16.68 -16.98
CA ALA A 289 -2.01 -16.85 -18.31
C ALA A 289 -1.21 -17.86 -19.15
N GLY A 290 -1.80 -19.06 -19.40
CA GLY A 290 -1.20 -20.15 -20.18
C GLY A 290 -0.23 -21.06 -19.44
N GLY A 291 -0.06 -20.89 -18.12
CA GLY A 291 0.81 -21.74 -17.29
C GLY A 291 0.15 -23.00 -16.76
N GLN A 292 0.91 -23.86 -16.09
CA GLN A 292 0.41 -25.00 -15.34
C GLN A 292 0.15 -24.60 -13.88
N SER A 293 -0.88 -25.21 -13.27
CA SER A 293 -1.13 -25.08 -11.83
C SER A 293 0.08 -25.57 -11.02
N ARG A 294 0.49 -24.81 -10.01
CA ARG A 294 1.67 -25.09 -9.18
C ARG A 294 1.27 -25.18 -7.70
N ASN A 295 1.89 -26.07 -6.96
CA ASN A 295 1.70 -26.15 -5.51
C ASN A 295 2.46 -25.05 -4.77
N THR A 296 3.46 -24.46 -5.40
CA THR A 296 4.34 -23.44 -4.82
C THR A 296 4.41 -22.24 -5.75
N ILE A 297 4.34 -21.06 -5.16
CA ILE A 297 4.59 -19.77 -5.83
C ILE A 297 5.85 -19.12 -5.24
N THR A 298 6.48 -18.29 -6.05
CA THR A 298 7.59 -17.44 -5.60
C THR A 298 7.12 -15.99 -5.62
N ILE A 299 7.36 -15.28 -4.52
CA ILE A 299 7.16 -13.83 -4.42
C ILE A 299 8.46 -13.17 -3.98
N GLN A 300 8.71 -11.96 -4.50
CA GLN A 300 9.86 -11.16 -4.05
C GLN A 300 9.38 -9.87 -3.42
N VAL A 301 10.02 -9.53 -2.31
CA VAL A 301 9.80 -8.31 -1.54
C VAL A 301 11.06 -7.48 -1.59
N VAL A 302 10.94 -6.25 -2.07
CA VAL A 302 12.01 -5.26 -1.95
C VAL A 302 11.87 -4.56 -0.61
N LEU A 303 12.89 -4.70 0.23
CA LEU A 303 13.01 -4.05 1.53
C LEU A 303 13.64 -2.67 1.36
N ASP A 304 13.12 -1.68 2.05
CA ASP A 304 13.62 -0.31 2.02
C ASP A 304 14.23 0.09 3.36
N GLY A 305 15.55 0.09 3.42
CA GLY A 305 16.29 0.57 4.58
C GLY A 305 16.51 2.08 4.59
N TYR A 306 16.18 2.80 3.51
CA TYR A 306 16.32 4.26 3.49
C TYR A 306 15.34 4.95 4.41
N SER A 307 14.10 4.46 4.47
CA SER A 307 13.02 5.06 5.26
C SER A 307 12.71 4.29 6.55
N ALA A 308 13.05 2.99 6.60
CA ALA A 308 12.78 2.14 7.75
C ALA A 308 13.98 1.20 8.04
N PRO A 309 15.18 1.75 8.35
CA PRO A 309 16.41 0.97 8.49
C PRO A 309 16.34 -0.11 9.57
N LEU A 310 15.73 0.15 10.72
CA LEU A 310 15.65 -0.81 11.82
C LEU A 310 14.65 -1.93 11.51
N THR A 311 13.49 -1.56 11.02
CA THR A 311 12.42 -2.50 10.69
C THR A 311 12.83 -3.41 9.54
N ALA A 312 13.35 -2.83 8.44
CA ALA A 312 13.87 -3.57 7.30
C ALA A 312 15.09 -4.42 7.69
N GLY A 313 15.95 -3.92 8.57
CA GLY A 313 17.12 -4.64 9.08
C GLY A 313 16.77 -5.86 9.91
N ASN A 314 15.81 -5.73 10.84
CA ASN A 314 15.31 -6.86 11.62
C ASN A 314 14.65 -7.91 10.72
N PHE A 315 13.81 -7.46 9.78
CA PHE A 315 13.16 -8.35 8.82
C PHE A 315 14.19 -9.08 7.94
N ALA A 316 15.17 -8.37 7.37
CA ALA A 316 16.23 -8.95 6.55
C ALA A 316 17.06 -9.97 7.33
N LYS A 317 17.39 -9.69 8.61
CA LYS A 317 18.07 -10.62 9.50
C LYS A 317 17.26 -11.91 9.70
N LEU A 318 15.96 -11.79 10.00
CA LEU A 318 15.08 -12.95 10.19
C LEU A 318 14.98 -13.81 8.91
N VAL A 319 14.93 -13.17 7.74
CA VAL A 319 14.98 -13.87 6.44
C VAL A 319 16.31 -14.59 6.26
N ALA A 320 17.44 -13.92 6.53
CA ALA A 320 18.78 -14.48 6.39
C ALA A 320 19.02 -15.66 7.36
N ASP A 321 18.49 -15.57 8.57
CA ASP A 321 18.56 -16.62 9.59
C ASP A 321 17.60 -17.80 9.31
N GLY A 322 16.76 -17.70 8.29
CA GLY A 322 15.75 -18.71 7.94
C GLY A 322 14.61 -18.82 8.96
N ALA A 323 14.39 -17.80 9.78
CA ALA A 323 13.38 -17.79 10.84
C ALA A 323 11.96 -17.98 10.30
N TYR A 324 11.71 -17.60 9.06
CA TYR A 324 10.40 -17.74 8.40
C TYR A 324 10.19 -19.09 7.69
N ASN A 325 11.20 -19.96 7.65
CA ASN A 325 11.06 -21.27 7.01
C ASN A 325 10.11 -22.17 7.80
N GLY A 326 9.08 -22.67 7.15
CA GLY A 326 8.04 -23.52 7.77
C GLY A 326 6.95 -22.75 8.51
N VAL A 327 6.99 -21.41 8.52
CA VAL A 327 5.97 -20.57 9.16
C VAL A 327 4.68 -20.63 8.35
N LYS A 328 3.55 -20.85 9.05
CA LYS A 328 2.22 -20.82 8.45
C LYS A 328 1.74 -19.38 8.27
N LEU A 329 0.91 -19.19 7.26
CA LEU A 329 0.26 -17.93 6.95
C LEU A 329 -1.21 -17.98 7.36
N LEU A 330 -1.72 -16.87 7.86
CA LEU A 330 -3.12 -16.64 8.20
C LEU A 330 -3.67 -15.55 7.29
N SER A 331 -4.71 -15.83 6.54
CA SER A 331 -5.39 -14.84 5.70
C SER A 331 -6.60 -14.28 6.46
N ILE A 332 -6.55 -13.00 6.81
CA ILE A 332 -7.57 -12.30 7.61
C ILE A 332 -7.90 -10.99 6.92
N ASN A 333 -9.14 -10.84 6.44
CA ASN A 333 -9.61 -9.62 5.77
C ASN A 333 -8.65 -9.15 4.66
N GLN A 334 -7.96 -8.02 4.89
CA GLN A 334 -7.02 -7.41 3.95
C GLN A 334 -5.54 -7.70 4.31
N ALA A 335 -5.28 -8.69 5.15
CA ALA A 335 -3.92 -9.03 5.55
C ALA A 335 -3.64 -10.53 5.45
N ILE A 336 -2.40 -10.86 5.05
CA ILE A 336 -1.83 -12.19 5.16
C ILE A 336 -0.74 -12.09 6.22
N ILE A 337 -0.99 -12.68 7.38
CA ILE A 337 -0.16 -12.53 8.58
C ILE A 337 0.67 -13.81 8.76
N SER A 338 1.96 -13.66 9.09
CA SER A 338 2.79 -14.78 9.51
C SER A 338 2.39 -15.24 10.91
N ASP A 339 2.22 -16.56 11.10
CA ASP A 339 1.89 -17.13 12.40
C ASP A 339 3.11 -17.06 13.33
N SER A 340 2.99 -16.30 14.43
CA SER A 340 4.06 -16.15 15.42
C SER A 340 4.22 -17.36 16.33
N ALA A 341 3.19 -18.21 16.44
CA ALA A 341 3.16 -19.33 17.39
C ALA A 341 4.14 -20.46 17.03
N MET A 342 4.60 -20.53 15.79
CA MET A 342 5.48 -21.58 15.28
C MET A 342 6.96 -21.21 15.32
N GLY A 343 7.31 -19.92 15.48
CA GLY A 343 8.70 -19.45 15.39
C GLY A 343 9.38 -19.36 16.75
N LYS A 344 10.62 -19.85 16.85
CA LYS A 344 11.50 -19.42 17.92
C LYS A 344 11.74 -17.93 17.70
N ALA A 345 11.31 -17.09 18.63
CA ALA A 345 11.53 -15.65 18.56
C ALA A 345 13.05 -15.37 18.51
N VAL A 346 13.57 -15.04 17.35
CA VAL A 346 14.99 -14.76 17.11
C VAL A 346 15.20 -13.30 16.72
N GLY A 347 14.11 -12.54 16.49
CA GLY A 347 14.14 -11.14 16.10
C GLY A 347 14.22 -10.19 17.28
N TYR A 348 14.34 -8.93 16.94
CA TYR A 348 14.34 -7.82 17.90
C TYR A 348 12.98 -7.12 17.89
N SER A 349 12.48 -6.77 19.07
CA SER A 349 11.39 -5.82 19.18
C SER A 349 11.95 -4.42 18.91
N VAL A 350 11.92 -4.03 17.64
CA VAL A 350 12.42 -2.70 17.22
C VAL A 350 11.36 -1.64 17.51
N PRO A 351 11.76 -0.39 17.81
CA PRO A 351 10.79 0.68 17.97
C PRO A 351 9.95 0.83 16.71
N LEU A 352 8.67 1.19 16.87
CA LEU A 352 7.84 1.60 15.73
C LEU A 352 8.59 2.68 14.97
N GLU A 353 8.74 2.53 13.66
CA GLU A 353 9.60 3.35 12.82
C GLU A 353 8.83 3.78 11.58
N ILE A 354 8.49 5.07 11.50
CA ILE A 354 7.70 5.62 10.40
C ILE A 354 8.33 6.95 9.97
N MET A 355 8.70 7.06 8.70
CA MET A 355 9.19 8.31 8.12
C MET A 355 8.03 9.08 7.50
N PRO A 356 7.65 10.26 8.03
CA PRO A 356 6.60 11.08 7.43
C PRO A 356 7.03 11.62 6.07
N SER A 357 6.09 11.74 5.15
CA SER A 357 6.35 12.33 3.83
C SER A 357 6.82 13.80 3.98
N GLY A 358 7.91 14.13 3.29
CA GLY A 358 8.53 15.45 3.40
C GLY A 358 9.48 15.63 4.60
N GLN A 359 9.62 14.62 5.45
CA GLN A 359 10.64 14.58 6.51
C GLN A 359 11.90 13.84 6.02
N PHE A 360 13.02 14.09 6.71
CA PHE A 360 14.32 13.51 6.37
C PHE A 360 14.75 12.39 7.34
N GLU A 361 14.00 12.21 8.43
CA GLU A 361 14.29 11.26 9.50
C GLU A 361 13.02 10.54 9.91
N PRO A 362 13.08 9.23 10.26
CA PRO A 362 11.93 8.51 10.80
C PRO A 362 11.55 9.02 12.20
N LEU A 363 10.26 8.98 12.48
CA LEU A 363 9.75 9.05 13.84
C LEU A 363 9.85 7.66 14.48
N TYR A 364 10.22 7.63 15.74
CA TYR A 364 10.33 6.40 16.51
C TYR A 364 9.29 6.38 17.63
N LYS A 365 8.67 5.20 17.85
CA LYS A 365 7.68 4.95 18.90
C LYS A 365 6.41 5.79 18.80
N THR A 366 6.16 6.37 17.64
CA THR A 366 5.02 7.26 17.43
C THR A 366 4.37 6.94 16.10
N THR A 367 3.05 6.86 16.10
CA THR A 367 2.22 6.77 14.89
C THR A 367 2.04 8.14 14.25
N LEU A 368 1.65 8.19 12.99
CA LEU A 368 1.30 9.43 12.32
C LEU A 368 -0.11 9.89 12.72
N ASN A 369 -0.35 11.20 12.63
CA ASN A 369 -1.69 11.75 12.79
C ASN A 369 -2.58 11.43 11.58
N ASP A 370 -3.89 11.46 11.78
CA ASP A 370 -4.86 11.27 10.71
C ASP A 370 -4.62 12.28 9.56
N GLY A 371 -4.45 11.75 8.35
CA GLY A 371 -4.20 12.55 7.15
C GLY A 371 -2.73 12.81 6.82
N GLU A 372 -1.79 12.52 7.72
CA GLU A 372 -0.37 12.49 7.41
C GLU A 372 -0.01 11.21 6.65
N LEU A 373 0.82 11.34 5.62
CA LEU A 373 1.26 10.20 4.83
C LEU A 373 2.71 9.86 5.15
N PRO A 374 3.03 8.57 5.31
CA PRO A 374 4.42 8.13 5.39
C PRO A 374 5.08 8.11 4.00
N VAL A 375 6.41 8.07 3.98
CA VAL A 375 7.20 7.83 2.76
C VAL A 375 6.90 6.44 2.19
N LEU A 376 6.73 5.45 3.05
CA LEU A 376 6.31 4.09 2.69
C LEU A 376 4.85 3.88 3.11
N PRO A 377 3.85 4.20 2.27
CA PRO A 377 2.46 4.07 2.65
C PRO A 377 1.99 2.62 2.69
N LEU A 378 1.15 2.31 3.68
CA LEU A 378 0.45 1.04 3.80
C LEU A 378 -0.65 0.90 2.73
N SER A 379 -1.22 2.01 2.26
CA SER A 379 -2.28 2.08 1.22
C SER A 379 -1.80 1.66 -0.17
N VAL A 380 -0.95 0.64 -0.23
CA VAL A 380 -0.42 0.04 -1.45
C VAL A 380 -0.59 -1.47 -1.38
N TYR A 381 -1.18 -2.08 -2.42
CA TYR A 381 -1.36 -3.53 -2.47
C TYR A 381 0.00 -4.26 -2.46
N GLY A 382 0.16 -5.18 -1.51
CA GLY A 382 1.41 -5.93 -1.31
C GLY A 382 2.44 -5.21 -0.46
N ALA A 383 2.05 -4.17 0.30
CA ALA A 383 2.90 -3.59 1.33
C ALA A 383 3.25 -4.65 2.39
N VAL A 384 4.48 -4.63 2.87
CA VAL A 384 4.99 -5.54 3.91
C VAL A 384 5.32 -4.72 5.15
N ALA A 385 4.68 -5.05 6.25
CA ALA A 385 4.85 -4.36 7.52
C ALA A 385 5.00 -5.35 8.68
N MET A 386 5.65 -4.90 9.75
CA MET A 386 5.70 -5.64 11.00
C MET A 386 4.42 -5.39 11.80
N ALA A 387 3.91 -6.45 12.45
CA ALA A 387 2.83 -6.31 13.42
C ALA A 387 3.32 -5.53 14.66
N HIS A 388 2.40 -5.01 15.46
CA HIS A 388 2.75 -4.44 16.76
C HIS A 388 3.24 -5.51 17.74
N ASN A 389 4.05 -5.09 18.69
CA ASN A 389 4.42 -5.92 19.81
C ASN A 389 3.19 -6.14 20.73
N GLU A 390 3.05 -7.33 21.29
CA GLU A 390 1.91 -7.69 22.16
C GLU A 390 1.81 -6.85 23.45
N VAL A 391 2.96 -6.31 23.91
CA VAL A 391 3.04 -5.55 25.16
C VAL A 391 2.88 -4.06 24.96
N SER A 392 3.37 -3.53 23.84
CA SER A 392 3.37 -2.10 23.56
C SER A 392 3.32 -1.81 22.06
N GLU A 393 2.39 -0.96 21.67
CA GLU A 393 2.26 -0.48 20.28
C GLU A 393 3.40 0.46 19.85
N GLU A 394 4.21 0.95 20.80
CA GLU A 394 5.42 1.72 20.52
C GLU A 394 6.53 0.89 19.85
N TYR A 395 6.36 -0.43 19.82
CA TYR A 395 7.34 -1.37 19.28
C TYR A 395 6.69 -2.31 18.28
N SER A 396 7.46 -2.70 17.27
CA SER A 396 7.08 -3.76 16.35
C SER A 396 7.29 -5.13 16.96
N SER A 397 6.50 -6.10 16.52
CA SER A 397 6.72 -7.51 16.87
C SER A 397 8.14 -7.95 16.47
N PRO A 398 8.81 -8.77 17.27
CA PRO A 398 10.14 -9.24 16.94
C PRO A 398 10.19 -10.12 15.69
N ASN A 399 9.11 -10.82 15.33
CA ASN A 399 9.12 -11.81 14.26
C ASN A 399 7.85 -11.87 13.41
N GLN A 400 6.77 -11.20 13.80
CA GLN A 400 5.52 -11.28 13.09
C GLN A 400 5.38 -10.14 12.08
N PHE A 401 5.11 -10.49 10.83
CA PHE A 401 4.86 -9.56 9.75
C PHE A 401 3.58 -9.90 9.00
N PHE A 402 3.13 -8.97 8.15
CA PHE A 402 2.01 -9.21 7.27
C PHE A 402 2.22 -8.59 5.89
N PHE A 403 1.59 -9.20 4.88
CA PHE A 403 1.34 -8.59 3.59
C PHE A 403 -0.02 -7.90 3.63
N TYR A 404 -0.06 -6.64 3.26
CA TYR A 404 -1.31 -5.89 3.23
C TYR A 404 -1.94 -5.93 1.84
N LEU A 405 -3.17 -6.43 1.77
CA LEU A 405 -3.96 -6.55 0.54
C LEU A 405 -4.86 -5.32 0.41
N TYR A 406 -4.23 -4.16 0.26
CA TYR A 406 -4.95 -2.90 0.17
C TYR A 406 -6.03 -2.92 -0.91
N ASP A 407 -7.26 -2.58 -0.54
CA ASP A 407 -8.39 -2.42 -1.43
C ASP A 407 -9.03 -1.04 -1.23
N LYS A 408 -8.96 -0.22 -2.27
CA LYS A 408 -9.52 1.13 -2.26
C LYS A 408 -11.02 1.18 -1.90
N ARG A 409 -11.77 0.12 -2.15
CA ARG A 409 -13.20 0.03 -1.81
C ARG A 409 -13.45 0.02 -0.30
N ASN A 410 -12.46 -0.42 0.47
CA ASN A 410 -12.48 -0.53 1.92
C ASN A 410 -11.57 0.53 2.58
N SER A 411 -11.39 1.67 1.94
CA SER A 411 -10.54 2.76 2.42
C SER A 411 -11.36 4.00 2.78
N GLY A 412 -10.76 4.89 3.55
CA GLY A 412 -11.35 6.17 3.94
C GLY A 412 -11.36 7.21 2.82
N LEU A 413 -11.63 8.45 3.19
CA LEU A 413 -11.61 9.59 2.29
C LEU A 413 -10.23 9.73 1.62
N GLY A 414 -10.23 10.06 0.34
CA GLY A 414 -8.98 10.16 -0.44
C GLY A 414 -8.41 8.82 -0.89
N GLY A 415 -9.01 7.68 -0.49
CA GLY A 415 -8.50 6.35 -0.79
C GLY A 415 -7.27 6.00 0.04
N ILE A 416 -7.27 6.38 1.31
CA ILE A 416 -6.24 6.07 2.31
C ILE A 416 -6.78 4.98 3.22
N SER A 417 -5.96 3.99 3.57
CA SER A 417 -6.31 2.99 4.58
C SER A 417 -6.58 3.66 5.93
N PHE A 418 -7.53 3.14 6.69
CA PHE A 418 -7.76 3.58 8.07
C PHE A 418 -6.56 3.27 8.99
N GLU A 419 -5.70 2.34 8.58
CA GLU A 419 -4.50 1.92 9.29
C GLU A 419 -3.22 2.63 8.78
N GLU A 420 -3.37 3.65 7.90
CA GLU A 420 -2.23 4.38 7.37
C GLU A 420 -1.46 5.09 8.49
N GLY A 421 -0.13 4.96 8.47
CA GLY A 421 0.72 5.57 9.50
C GLY A 421 0.68 4.89 10.88
N GLN A 422 0.03 3.71 10.99
CA GLN A 422 -0.04 2.97 12.25
C GLN A 422 1.04 1.88 12.36
N PHE A 423 1.54 1.39 11.24
CA PHE A 423 2.52 0.28 11.19
C PHE A 423 3.81 0.68 10.50
N SER A 424 4.91 0.07 10.94
CA SER A 424 6.21 0.21 10.27
C SER A 424 6.22 -0.63 8.99
N VAL A 425 6.02 0.03 7.85
CA VAL A 425 6.18 -0.59 6.53
C VAL A 425 7.67 -0.69 6.22
N CYS A 426 8.16 -1.90 5.93
CA CYS A 426 9.56 -2.14 5.61
C CYS A 426 9.83 -2.43 4.13
N GLY A 427 8.80 -2.58 3.31
CA GLY A 427 8.98 -2.87 1.89
C GLY A 427 7.69 -3.23 1.16
N TYR A 428 7.84 -3.70 -0.07
CA TYR A 428 6.71 -4.04 -0.94
C TYR A 428 7.00 -5.30 -1.76
N THR A 429 5.94 -6.07 -2.00
CA THR A 429 5.97 -7.18 -2.95
C THR A 429 6.02 -6.62 -4.37
N THR A 430 7.09 -6.93 -5.10
CA THR A 430 7.31 -6.47 -6.48
C THR A 430 7.12 -7.58 -7.51
N VAL A 431 7.49 -8.81 -7.18
CA VAL A 431 7.30 -9.98 -8.05
C VAL A 431 6.30 -10.94 -7.41
N GLY A 432 5.40 -11.51 -8.21
CA GLY A 432 4.37 -12.45 -7.75
C GLY A 432 3.25 -11.82 -6.92
N ARG A 433 3.10 -10.51 -6.97
CA ARG A 433 2.10 -9.73 -6.23
C ARG A 433 0.67 -10.18 -6.51
N GLU A 434 0.38 -10.56 -7.74
CA GLU A 434 -0.92 -11.07 -8.21
C GLU A 434 -1.33 -12.38 -7.52
N ASN A 435 -0.36 -13.13 -7.00
CA ASN A 435 -0.58 -14.39 -6.31
C ASN A 435 -0.94 -14.22 -4.83
N LEU A 436 -0.71 -13.04 -4.25
CA LEU A 436 -1.00 -12.80 -2.83
C LEU A 436 -2.46 -13.08 -2.48
N SER A 437 -3.42 -12.68 -3.34
CA SER A 437 -4.84 -12.92 -3.10
C SER A 437 -5.24 -14.40 -3.09
N GLN A 438 -4.39 -15.30 -3.57
CA GLN A 438 -4.61 -16.73 -3.59
C GLN A 438 -4.10 -17.45 -2.33
N ILE A 439 -3.34 -16.74 -1.48
CA ILE A 439 -2.82 -17.29 -0.22
C ILE A 439 -3.96 -17.42 0.77
N LYS A 440 -4.06 -18.58 1.41
CA LYS A 440 -5.09 -18.93 2.40
C LYS A 440 -4.48 -19.26 3.74
N SER A 441 -5.31 -19.21 4.78
CA SER A 441 -4.91 -19.67 6.11
C SER A 441 -4.49 -21.13 6.06
N GLY A 442 -3.31 -21.43 6.60
CA GLY A 442 -2.68 -22.75 6.59
C GLY A 442 -1.62 -22.93 5.49
N ASP A 443 -1.53 -22.05 4.49
CA ASP A 443 -0.43 -22.05 3.53
C ASP A 443 0.90 -21.78 4.27
N VAL A 444 2.01 -22.29 3.75
CA VAL A 444 3.29 -22.35 4.47
C VAL A 444 4.39 -21.65 3.68
N ILE A 445 5.17 -20.84 4.34
CA ILE A 445 6.44 -20.33 3.81
C ILE A 445 7.44 -21.49 3.78
N ARG A 446 7.64 -22.07 2.60
CA ARG A 446 8.58 -23.20 2.42
C ARG A 446 10.02 -22.77 2.65
N SER A 447 10.38 -21.62 2.09
CA SER A 447 11.69 -20.98 2.28
C SER A 447 11.60 -19.48 2.13
N ALA A 448 12.37 -18.76 2.92
CA ALA A 448 12.63 -17.34 2.80
C ALA A 448 14.14 -17.14 2.66
N LYS A 449 14.58 -16.35 1.68
CA LYS A 449 16.01 -16.10 1.40
C LYS A 449 16.23 -14.63 1.07
N LEU A 450 17.30 -14.08 1.57
CA LEU A 450 17.78 -12.77 1.15
C LEU A 450 18.61 -12.98 -0.12
N VAL A 451 18.14 -12.52 -1.27
CA VAL A 451 18.77 -12.74 -2.57
C VAL A 451 19.69 -11.60 -2.99
N GLU A 452 19.41 -10.38 -2.48
CA GLU A 452 20.21 -9.18 -2.70
C GLU A 452 20.30 -8.35 -1.42
N GLY A 453 21.39 -7.57 -1.27
CA GLY A 453 21.54 -6.58 -0.21
C GLY A 453 22.06 -7.13 1.13
N GLN A 454 22.64 -8.33 1.15
CA GLN A 454 23.30 -8.88 2.35
C GLN A 454 24.45 -7.98 2.83
N ASP A 455 25.17 -7.35 1.91
CA ASP A 455 26.27 -6.42 2.16
C ASP A 455 25.82 -5.13 2.85
N ARG A 456 24.55 -4.79 2.76
CA ARG A 456 23.93 -3.60 3.36
C ARG A 456 23.29 -3.87 4.71
N LEU A 457 23.22 -5.14 5.11
CA LEU A 457 22.70 -5.54 6.41
C LEU A 457 23.80 -5.43 7.46
N ILE A 458 23.65 -4.50 8.38
CA ILE A 458 24.57 -4.30 9.51
C ILE A 458 23.95 -4.92 10.76
N LEU A 459 24.62 -5.91 11.31
CA LEU A 459 24.23 -6.55 12.56
C LEU A 459 24.84 -5.79 13.75
N PRO A 460 24.17 -5.78 14.93
CA PRO A 460 24.75 -5.26 16.14
C PRO A 460 26.02 -6.04 16.48
N LYS A 461 27.02 -5.35 17.04
CA LYS A 461 28.21 -6.04 17.56
C LYS A 461 27.76 -6.93 18.71
N GLU A 462 28.04 -8.22 18.63
CA GLU A 462 27.90 -9.10 19.79
C GLU A 462 28.83 -8.54 20.88
N ASN A 463 28.23 -8.14 22.01
CA ASN A 463 29.01 -7.83 23.18
C ASN A 463 29.68 -9.15 23.60
N SER A 464 30.95 -9.33 23.25
CA SER A 464 31.77 -10.42 23.79
C SER A 464 31.91 -10.16 25.29
N ASN A 465 30.99 -10.76 26.06
CA ASN A 465 31.11 -10.89 27.48
C ASN A 465 32.13 -12.01 27.83
#